data_62b92e179bbf3a287e6f9ed03789f823
#
_entry.id   62b92e179bbf3a287e6f9ed03789f823
#
_cell.length_a   1.000
_cell.length_b   1.000
_cell.length_c   1.000
_cell.angle_alpha   90.00
_cell.angle_beta   90.00
_cell.angle_gamma   90.00
#
_symmetry.space_group_name_H-M   'P 1'
#
loop_
_entity.id
_entity.type
_entity.pdbx_description
1 polymer ?
#
loop_
_entity_poly.entity_id
_entity_poly.type
_entity_poly.pdbx_seq_one_letter_code
_entity_poly.pdbx_strand_id
1 'polypeptide(L)'
;IDKLLSGRYRHQTPSFHLVHFSLNKKIVGLGGQFFIIMISMLFVFQLINIVISRVAGPMAVTQYNIAYKYFNVLVMSVNIVFTPFWSAFTDAYVKQEYTWMKNARNKLEIMGLLCIPVAVLMVLLSNFLYTYWIGSEVDIPISLSAALAIFAIAQTFGGIYVTLLNGTGKVRIQMLAYLFSSFVALPAMYVSYYWFGLEGIVLFPSIVCFLQAILGRV
;
A
#
# COMPACT_ATOMS: atom_id res chain seq x y z
N ILE A 1 6.98 13.26 34.28
CA ILE A 1 5.53 13.24 34.56
C ILE A 1 5.19 14.43 35.45
N ASP A 2 5.97 14.74 36.50
CA ASP A 2 5.70 15.84 37.42
C ASP A 2 5.66 17.23 36.76
N LYS A 3 6.52 17.50 35.75
CA LYS A 3 6.50 18.75 34.96
C LYS A 3 5.24 18.92 34.10
N LEU A 4 4.57 17.84 33.72
CA LEU A 4 3.29 17.85 32.99
C LEU A 4 2.12 18.08 33.94
N LEU A 5 2.19 17.60 35.20
CA LEU A 5 1.11 17.65 36.17
C LEU A 5 1.09 18.96 36.97
N SER A 6 2.25 19.61 37.19
CA SER A 6 2.38 20.77 38.07
C SER A 6 2.82 22.07 37.40
N GLY A 7 3.08 22.08 36.10
CA GLY A 7 3.67 23.21 35.40
C GLY A 7 2.77 23.91 34.36
N ARG A 8 3.42 24.65 33.47
CA ARG A 8 2.84 25.43 32.35
C ARG A 8 1.87 24.64 31.45
N TYR A 9 1.94 23.30 31.48
CA TYR A 9 1.13 22.39 30.65
C TYR A 9 -0.01 21.70 31.40
N ARG A 10 -0.35 22.13 32.62
CA ARG A 10 -1.44 21.54 33.43
C ARG A 10 -2.79 21.52 32.68
N HIS A 11 -3.06 22.48 31.82
CA HIS A 11 -4.29 22.54 30.99
C HIS A 11 -4.28 21.54 29.83
N GLN A 12 -3.14 20.91 29.52
CA GLN A 12 -3.01 19.86 28.48
C GLN A 12 -2.93 18.45 29.10
N THR A 13 -3.02 18.35 30.43
CA THR A 13 -3.00 17.04 31.09
C THR A 13 -4.30 16.27 30.82
N PRO A 14 -4.21 14.96 30.51
CA PRO A 14 -5.40 14.12 30.37
C PRO A 14 -6.22 14.15 31.65
N SER A 15 -7.51 14.45 31.53
CA SER A 15 -8.46 14.45 32.66
C SER A 15 -9.59 13.48 32.36
N PHE A 16 -9.88 12.58 33.29
CA PHE A 16 -11.00 11.64 33.18
C PHE A 16 -12.35 12.35 33.05
N HIS A 17 -12.47 13.58 33.58
CA HIS A 17 -13.68 14.39 33.48
C HIS A 17 -13.99 14.88 32.05
N LEU A 18 -13.00 14.87 31.14
CA LEU A 18 -13.13 15.27 29.74
C LEU A 18 -13.37 14.07 28.81
N VAL A 19 -13.52 12.86 29.35
CA VAL A 19 -13.77 11.66 28.56
C VAL A 19 -15.23 11.61 28.15
N HIS A 20 -15.51 11.92 26.90
CA HIS A 20 -16.83 11.79 26.30
C HIS A 20 -16.99 10.38 25.68
N PHE A 21 -17.67 9.49 26.38
CA PHE A 21 -17.93 8.11 25.90
C PHE A 21 -18.71 8.06 24.57
N SER A 22 -19.45 9.11 24.23
CA SER A 22 -20.15 9.22 22.95
C SER A 22 -19.20 9.25 21.74
N LEU A 23 -17.96 9.74 21.92
CA LEU A 23 -16.92 9.74 20.88
C LEU A 23 -16.32 8.35 20.67
N ASN A 24 -16.36 7.47 21.68
CA ASN A 24 -15.79 6.12 21.58
C ASN A 24 -16.41 5.33 20.43
N LYS A 25 -17.72 5.43 20.21
CA LYS A 25 -18.40 4.69 19.13
C LYS A 25 -17.87 5.07 17.74
N LYS A 26 -17.57 6.35 17.51
CA LYS A 26 -17.01 6.83 16.24
C LYS A 26 -15.54 6.41 16.09
N ILE A 27 -14.76 6.57 17.16
CA ILE A 27 -13.33 6.21 17.16
C ILE A 27 -13.13 4.71 16.98
N VAL A 28 -13.88 3.89 17.76
CA VAL A 28 -13.83 2.43 17.65
C VAL A 28 -14.34 1.97 16.28
N GLY A 29 -15.39 2.61 15.74
CA GLY A 29 -15.88 2.29 14.39
C GLY A 29 -14.87 2.55 13.30
N LEU A 30 -14.16 3.69 13.34
CA LEU A 30 -13.10 4.01 12.39
C LEU A 30 -11.87 3.11 12.61
N GLY A 31 -11.45 2.91 13.85
CA GLY A 31 -10.36 2.02 14.21
C GLY A 31 -10.61 0.58 13.78
N GLY A 32 -11.85 0.08 13.93
CA GLY A 32 -12.27 -1.23 13.46
C GLY A 32 -12.17 -1.37 11.94
N GLN A 33 -12.52 -0.32 11.18
CA GLN A 33 -12.36 -0.33 9.73
C GLN A 33 -10.89 -0.41 9.32
N PHE A 34 -10.00 0.37 9.94
CA PHE A 34 -8.56 0.29 9.71
C PHE A 34 -8.01 -1.08 10.09
N PHE A 35 -8.46 -1.66 11.19
CA PHE A 35 -8.04 -3.00 11.62
C PHE A 35 -8.41 -4.06 10.56
N ILE A 36 -9.65 -4.03 10.04
CA ILE A 36 -10.07 -4.94 8.97
C ILE A 36 -9.23 -4.74 7.71
N ILE A 37 -8.95 -3.50 7.31
CA ILE A 37 -8.07 -3.19 6.17
C ILE A 37 -6.69 -3.82 6.37
N MET A 38 -6.07 -3.61 7.54
CA MET A 38 -4.73 -4.13 7.84
C MET A 38 -4.68 -5.66 7.82
N ILE A 39 -5.66 -6.33 8.42
CA ILE A 39 -5.72 -7.81 8.43
C ILE A 39 -5.94 -8.34 7.01
N SER A 40 -6.83 -7.73 6.23
CA SER A 40 -7.10 -8.13 4.85
C SER A 40 -5.87 -7.95 3.96
N MET A 41 -5.15 -6.83 4.09
CA MET A 41 -3.88 -6.59 3.40
C MET A 41 -2.84 -7.64 3.77
N LEU A 42 -2.60 -7.85 5.07
CA LEU A 42 -1.67 -8.85 5.57
C LEU A 42 -1.98 -10.23 4.97
N PHE A 43 -3.25 -10.62 4.96
CA PHE A 43 -3.68 -11.90 4.41
C PHE A 43 -3.35 -12.01 2.91
N VAL A 44 -3.71 -11.02 2.09
CA VAL A 44 -3.44 -11.01 0.65
C VAL A 44 -1.93 -11.11 0.37
N PHE A 45 -1.11 -10.30 1.07
CA PHE A 45 0.33 -10.27 0.82
C PHE A 45 1.06 -11.54 1.33
N GLN A 46 0.62 -12.11 2.44
CA GLN A 46 1.21 -13.36 2.94
C GLN A 46 0.82 -14.56 2.08
N LEU A 47 -0.39 -14.55 1.50
CA LEU A 47 -0.81 -15.61 0.58
C LEU A 47 0.10 -15.74 -0.64
N ILE A 48 0.69 -14.64 -1.14
CA ILE A 48 1.61 -14.69 -2.29
C ILE A 48 2.73 -15.71 -2.03
N ASN A 49 3.43 -15.58 -0.90
CA ASN A 49 4.53 -16.48 -0.56
C ASN A 49 4.07 -17.93 -0.38
N ILE A 50 2.90 -18.12 0.23
CA ILE A 50 2.33 -19.46 0.46
C ILE A 50 1.97 -20.13 -0.87
N VAL A 51 1.30 -19.39 -1.77
CA VAL A 51 0.88 -19.90 -3.07
C VAL A 51 2.12 -20.22 -3.92
N ILE A 52 3.09 -19.29 -4.03
CA ILE A 52 4.33 -19.49 -4.78
C ILE A 52 5.06 -20.75 -4.27
N SER A 53 5.20 -20.89 -2.95
CA SER A 53 5.87 -22.04 -2.35
C SER A 53 5.20 -23.37 -2.73
N ARG A 54 3.87 -23.38 -2.82
CA ARG A 54 3.11 -24.59 -3.16
C ARG A 54 3.11 -24.95 -4.64
N VAL A 55 3.07 -23.95 -5.52
CA VAL A 55 2.92 -24.19 -6.97
C VAL A 55 4.24 -24.18 -7.73
N ALA A 56 5.23 -23.40 -7.28
CA ALA A 56 6.52 -23.21 -7.96
C ALA A 56 7.74 -23.59 -7.10
N GLY A 57 7.53 -23.90 -5.82
CA GLY A 57 8.58 -24.36 -4.90
C GLY A 57 9.39 -23.23 -4.23
N PRO A 58 10.32 -23.60 -3.33
CA PRO A 58 11.06 -22.64 -2.49
C PRO A 58 11.97 -21.69 -3.27
N MET A 59 12.56 -22.15 -4.39
CA MET A 59 13.43 -21.33 -5.21
C MET A 59 12.66 -20.14 -5.81
N ALA A 60 11.43 -20.37 -6.29
CA ALA A 60 10.57 -19.33 -6.81
C ALA A 60 10.18 -18.28 -5.74
N VAL A 61 10.01 -18.71 -4.48
CA VAL A 61 9.80 -17.80 -3.35
C VAL A 61 11.01 -16.91 -3.14
N THR A 62 12.22 -17.46 -3.27
CA THR A 62 13.47 -16.70 -3.17
C THR A 62 13.57 -15.67 -4.30
N GLN A 63 13.35 -16.09 -5.55
CA GLN A 63 13.32 -15.19 -6.71
C GLN A 63 12.33 -14.04 -6.55
N TYR A 64 11.09 -14.36 -6.13
CA TYR A 64 10.06 -13.38 -5.86
C TYR A 64 10.49 -12.39 -4.77
N ASN A 65 10.98 -12.87 -3.62
CA ASN A 65 11.31 -12.00 -2.49
C ASN A 65 12.49 -11.07 -2.80
N ILE A 66 13.48 -11.53 -3.56
CA ILE A 66 14.61 -10.70 -4.00
C ILE A 66 14.11 -9.58 -4.90
N ALA A 67 13.38 -9.94 -5.95
CA ALA A 67 12.84 -8.99 -6.90
C ALA A 67 11.83 -8.04 -6.22
N TYR A 68 10.96 -8.54 -5.33
CA TYR A 68 10.05 -7.73 -4.54
C TYR A 68 10.77 -6.67 -3.69
N LYS A 69 11.84 -7.05 -2.97
CA LYS A 69 12.63 -6.10 -2.18
C LYS A 69 13.23 -5.00 -3.04
N TYR A 70 13.72 -5.36 -4.22
CA TYR A 70 14.28 -4.40 -5.15
C TYR A 70 13.25 -3.36 -5.61
N PHE A 71 12.10 -3.78 -6.13
CA PHE A 71 11.04 -2.86 -6.57
C PHE A 71 10.35 -2.13 -5.41
N ASN A 72 10.34 -2.72 -4.21
CA ASN A 72 9.77 -2.09 -3.02
C ASN A 72 10.54 -0.82 -2.59
N VAL A 73 11.81 -0.65 -3.00
CA VAL A 73 12.56 0.60 -2.77
C VAL A 73 11.85 1.78 -3.43
N LEU A 74 11.31 1.62 -4.65
CA LEU A 74 10.52 2.65 -5.31
C LEU A 74 9.27 3.00 -4.50
N VAL A 75 8.52 1.98 -4.04
CA VAL A 75 7.31 2.16 -3.25
C VAL A 75 7.61 2.85 -1.91
N MET A 76 8.69 2.46 -1.24
CA MET A 76 9.12 3.10 0.01
C MET A 76 9.46 4.57 -0.18
N SER A 77 10.18 4.91 -1.27
CA SER A 77 10.54 6.29 -1.61
C SER A 77 9.30 7.16 -1.81
N VAL A 78 8.30 6.64 -2.50
CA VAL A 78 7.02 7.32 -2.72
C VAL A 78 6.23 7.48 -1.41
N ASN A 79 6.23 6.47 -0.55
CA ASN A 79 5.53 6.51 0.73
C ASN A 79 6.09 7.58 1.68
N ILE A 80 7.39 7.87 1.61
CA ILE A 80 7.99 9.00 2.36
C ILE A 80 7.30 10.32 1.98
N VAL A 81 7.00 10.51 0.69
CA VAL A 81 6.30 11.70 0.20
C VAL A 81 4.82 11.68 0.61
N PHE A 82 4.15 10.51 0.56
CA PHE A 82 2.72 10.39 0.87
C PHE A 82 2.41 10.62 2.35
N THR A 83 3.31 10.27 3.26
CA THR A 83 3.09 10.34 4.71
C THR A 83 2.60 11.72 5.18
N PRO A 84 3.22 12.86 4.83
CA PRO A 84 2.74 14.17 5.24
C PRO A 84 1.42 14.57 4.57
N PHE A 85 1.11 14.02 3.40
CA PHE A 85 -0.15 14.34 2.72
C PHE A 85 -1.38 13.78 3.42
N TRP A 86 -1.25 12.72 4.21
CA TRP A 86 -2.36 12.22 5.01
C TRP A 86 -2.92 13.30 5.95
N SER A 87 -2.06 13.91 6.76
CA SER A 87 -2.47 14.98 7.68
C SER A 87 -2.92 16.24 6.93
N ALA A 88 -2.25 16.58 5.82
CA ALA A 88 -2.62 17.74 5.00
C ALA A 88 -4.02 17.57 4.37
N PHE A 89 -4.36 16.38 3.88
CA PHE A 89 -5.72 16.08 3.38
C PHE A 89 -6.77 16.14 4.50
N THR A 90 -6.42 15.69 5.72
CA THR A 90 -7.33 15.78 6.87
C THR A 90 -7.63 17.26 7.20
N ASP A 91 -6.61 18.10 7.27
CA ASP A 91 -6.76 19.54 7.57
C ASP A 91 -7.57 20.26 6.48
N ALA A 92 -7.21 20.02 5.20
CA ALA A 92 -7.91 20.60 4.06
C ALA A 92 -9.39 20.14 3.99
N TYR A 93 -9.66 18.88 4.33
CA TYR A 93 -11.03 18.37 4.35
C TYR A 93 -11.89 19.04 5.42
N VAL A 94 -11.35 19.23 6.63
CA VAL A 94 -12.03 19.94 7.72
C VAL A 94 -12.29 21.40 7.36
N LYS A 95 -11.35 22.06 6.66
CA LYS A 95 -11.47 23.44 6.17
C LYS A 95 -12.29 23.58 4.89
N GLN A 96 -12.75 22.46 4.30
CA GLN A 96 -13.50 22.42 3.04
C GLN A 96 -12.71 22.97 1.82
N GLU A 97 -11.38 22.88 1.85
CA GLU A 97 -10.48 23.34 0.79
C GLU A 97 -10.38 22.31 -0.36
N TYR A 98 -11.49 21.97 -0.98
CA TYR A 98 -11.58 20.91 -2.00
C TYR A 98 -10.72 21.21 -3.23
N THR A 99 -10.57 22.47 -3.59
CA THR A 99 -9.71 22.89 -4.71
C THR A 99 -8.25 22.58 -4.44
N TRP A 100 -7.78 22.84 -3.20
CA TRP A 100 -6.43 22.47 -2.78
C TRP A 100 -6.23 20.94 -2.82
N MET A 101 -7.19 20.17 -2.30
CA MET A 101 -7.14 18.71 -2.30
C MET A 101 -7.04 18.15 -3.73
N LYS A 102 -7.82 18.70 -4.67
CA LYS A 102 -7.76 18.31 -6.09
C LYS A 102 -6.38 18.61 -6.69
N ASN A 103 -5.84 19.80 -6.43
CA ASN A 103 -4.53 20.22 -6.95
C ASN A 103 -3.39 19.38 -6.35
N ALA A 104 -3.44 19.07 -5.04
CA ALA A 104 -2.49 18.20 -4.37
C ALA A 104 -2.53 16.78 -4.95
N ARG A 105 -3.73 16.20 -5.11
CA ARG A 105 -3.91 14.90 -5.76
C ARG A 105 -3.31 14.89 -7.17
N ASN A 106 -3.59 15.90 -8.00
CA ASN A 106 -3.06 15.95 -9.36
C ASN A 106 -1.52 16.02 -9.38
N LYS A 107 -0.90 16.74 -8.44
CA LYS A 107 0.57 16.75 -8.29
C LYS A 107 1.11 15.37 -7.91
N LEU A 108 0.44 14.66 -7.01
CA LEU A 108 0.82 13.30 -6.65
C LEU A 108 0.64 12.32 -7.82
N GLU A 109 -0.40 12.49 -8.65
CA GLU A 109 -0.58 11.70 -9.89
C GLU A 109 0.56 11.94 -10.89
N ILE A 110 0.98 13.20 -11.08
CA ILE A 110 2.13 13.53 -11.93
C ILE A 110 3.40 12.86 -11.38
N MET A 111 3.61 12.90 -10.07
CA MET A 111 4.73 12.19 -9.44
C MET A 111 4.64 10.67 -9.68
N GLY A 112 3.44 10.09 -9.58
CA GLY A 112 3.20 8.68 -9.91
C GLY A 112 3.56 8.36 -11.38
N LEU A 113 3.22 9.25 -12.31
CA LEU A 113 3.62 9.10 -13.72
C LEU A 113 5.15 9.15 -13.90
N LEU A 114 5.85 10.00 -13.13
CA LEU A 114 7.31 10.06 -13.15
C LEU A 114 7.97 8.78 -12.57
N CYS A 115 7.26 8.01 -11.76
CA CYS A 115 7.75 6.71 -11.29
C CYS A 115 7.75 5.65 -12.39
N ILE A 116 6.97 5.82 -13.49
CA ILE A 116 6.93 4.84 -14.59
C ILE A 116 8.30 4.70 -15.28
N PRO A 117 8.93 5.77 -15.78
CA PRO A 117 10.26 5.64 -16.39
C PRO A 117 11.31 5.12 -15.40
N VAL A 118 11.20 5.45 -14.11
CA VAL A 118 12.09 4.91 -13.08
C VAL A 118 11.88 3.40 -12.94
N ALA A 119 10.64 2.91 -12.87
CA ALA A 119 10.34 1.49 -12.81
C ALA A 119 10.83 0.73 -14.07
N VAL A 120 10.68 1.32 -15.25
CA VAL A 120 11.23 0.76 -16.51
C VAL A 120 12.75 0.66 -16.44
N LEU A 121 13.42 1.72 -15.99
CA LEU A 121 14.89 1.70 -15.82
C LEU A 121 15.30 0.61 -14.80
N MET A 122 14.55 0.46 -13.71
CA MET A 122 14.78 -0.60 -12.73
C MET A 122 14.64 -1.99 -13.36
N VAL A 123 13.67 -2.23 -14.24
CA VAL A 123 13.55 -3.51 -14.97
C VAL A 123 14.77 -3.75 -15.88
N LEU A 124 15.21 -2.74 -16.63
CA LEU A 124 16.35 -2.86 -17.53
C LEU A 124 17.66 -3.15 -16.78
N LEU A 125 17.81 -2.58 -15.58
CA LEU A 125 19.00 -2.77 -14.74
C LEU A 125 18.89 -3.97 -13.80
N SER A 126 17.73 -4.63 -13.71
CA SER A 126 17.44 -5.65 -12.71
C SER A 126 18.43 -6.80 -12.72
N ASN A 127 18.71 -7.38 -13.88
CA ASN A 127 19.61 -8.50 -14.02
C ASN A 127 21.05 -8.17 -13.56
N PHE A 128 21.55 -7.00 -13.97
CA PHE A 128 22.87 -6.50 -13.53
C PHE A 128 22.93 -6.36 -12.01
N LEU A 129 21.90 -5.75 -11.42
CA LEU A 129 21.84 -5.50 -9.97
C LEU A 129 21.64 -6.79 -9.16
N TYR A 130 20.86 -7.75 -9.65
CA TYR A 130 20.71 -9.04 -8.98
C TYR A 130 22.02 -9.82 -8.96
N THR A 131 22.72 -9.89 -10.10
CA THR A 131 24.02 -10.55 -10.21
C THR A 131 25.06 -9.91 -9.30
N TYR A 132 25.08 -8.57 -9.23
CA TYR A 132 26.00 -7.83 -8.35
C TYR A 132 25.68 -8.01 -6.86
N TRP A 133 24.39 -8.06 -6.49
CA TRP A 133 23.97 -8.09 -5.08
C TRP A 133 23.95 -9.50 -4.48
N ILE A 134 23.56 -10.51 -5.27
CA ILE A 134 23.30 -11.87 -4.78
C ILE A 134 24.27 -12.89 -5.40
N GLY A 135 24.88 -12.53 -6.51
CA GLY A 135 25.69 -13.44 -7.32
C GLY A 135 24.86 -14.16 -8.39
N SER A 136 25.52 -15.09 -9.09
CA SER A 136 24.93 -15.82 -10.22
C SER A 136 24.13 -17.09 -9.81
N GLU A 137 23.96 -17.33 -8.51
CA GLU A 137 23.30 -18.56 -8.03
C GLU A 137 21.77 -18.52 -8.18
N VAL A 138 21.17 -17.32 -8.25
CA VAL A 138 19.71 -17.15 -8.36
C VAL A 138 19.42 -16.40 -9.65
N ASP A 139 18.96 -17.11 -10.66
CA ASP A 139 18.47 -16.51 -11.90
C ASP A 139 17.02 -16.03 -11.73
N ILE A 140 16.78 -14.72 -11.94
CA ILE A 140 15.46 -14.11 -11.78
C ILE A 140 14.96 -13.69 -13.17
N PRO A 141 13.83 -14.28 -13.64
CA PRO A 141 13.29 -13.94 -14.95
C PRO A 141 12.92 -12.45 -15.05
N ILE A 142 13.25 -11.84 -16.20
CA ILE A 142 12.91 -10.43 -16.48
C ILE A 142 11.40 -10.20 -16.48
N SER A 143 10.61 -11.22 -16.82
CA SER A 143 9.14 -11.21 -16.76
C SER A 143 8.63 -11.00 -15.34
N LEU A 144 9.23 -11.65 -14.35
CA LEU A 144 8.92 -11.47 -12.94
C LEU A 144 9.28 -10.05 -12.47
N SER A 145 10.43 -9.53 -12.92
CA SER A 145 10.83 -8.14 -12.64
C SER A 145 9.84 -7.14 -13.25
N ALA A 146 9.38 -7.37 -14.49
CA ALA A 146 8.36 -6.55 -15.13
C ALA A 146 7.01 -6.60 -14.39
N ALA A 147 6.56 -7.78 -13.94
CA ALA A 147 5.35 -7.93 -13.16
C ALA A 147 5.43 -7.16 -11.82
N LEU A 148 6.59 -7.20 -11.15
CA LEU A 148 6.81 -6.46 -9.91
C LEU A 148 6.95 -4.95 -10.13
N ALA A 149 7.46 -4.50 -11.27
CA ALA A 149 7.45 -3.10 -11.66
C ALA A 149 6.00 -2.59 -11.85
N ILE A 150 5.15 -3.36 -12.54
CA ILE A 150 3.72 -3.07 -12.67
C ILE A 150 3.06 -3.00 -11.30
N PHE A 151 3.39 -3.93 -10.41
CA PHE A 151 2.88 -3.94 -9.05
C PHE A 151 3.33 -2.70 -8.24
N ALA A 152 4.58 -2.29 -8.33
CA ALA A 152 5.09 -1.08 -7.67
C ALA A 152 4.39 0.19 -8.18
N ILE A 153 4.15 0.28 -9.49
CA ILE A 153 3.38 1.37 -10.09
C ILE A 153 1.92 1.35 -9.60
N ALA A 154 1.29 0.17 -9.59
CA ALA A 154 -0.07 0.02 -9.09
C ALA A 154 -0.20 0.43 -7.63
N GLN A 155 0.76 0.04 -6.78
CA GLN A 155 0.83 0.48 -5.38
C GLN A 155 1.02 1.99 -5.25
N THR A 156 1.82 2.60 -6.10
CA THR A 156 2.02 4.06 -6.11
C THR A 156 0.71 4.78 -6.40
N PHE A 157 0.01 4.41 -7.48
CA PHE A 157 -1.28 5.03 -7.80
C PHE A 157 -2.37 4.71 -6.78
N GLY A 158 -2.47 3.47 -6.32
CA GLY A 158 -3.38 3.08 -5.23
C GLY A 158 -3.11 3.87 -3.96
N GLY A 159 -1.83 4.05 -3.60
CA GLY A 159 -1.38 4.79 -2.42
C GLY A 159 -1.82 6.27 -2.39
N ILE A 160 -1.89 6.94 -3.55
CA ILE A 160 -2.39 8.32 -3.65
C ILE A 160 -3.83 8.39 -3.14
N TYR A 161 -4.69 7.51 -3.63
CA TYR A 161 -6.11 7.51 -3.26
C TYR A 161 -6.35 6.95 -1.86
N VAL A 162 -5.56 5.96 -1.44
CA VAL A 162 -5.55 5.48 -0.05
C VAL A 162 -5.23 6.63 0.91
N THR A 163 -4.22 7.44 0.61
CA THR A 163 -3.83 8.60 1.43
C THR A 163 -4.96 9.64 1.48
N LEU A 164 -5.62 9.91 0.36
CA LEU A 164 -6.77 10.81 0.28
C LEU A 164 -7.96 10.27 1.10
N LEU A 165 -8.33 9.00 0.93
CA LEU A 165 -9.42 8.37 1.66
C LEU A 165 -9.17 8.32 3.17
N ASN A 166 -7.93 8.00 3.57
CA ASN A 166 -7.52 8.00 4.97
C ASN A 166 -7.61 9.40 5.57
N GLY A 167 -7.16 10.42 4.83
CA GLY A 167 -7.24 11.83 5.27
C GLY A 167 -8.67 12.33 5.44
N THR A 168 -9.59 11.88 4.60
CA THR A 168 -11.02 12.26 4.70
C THR A 168 -11.85 11.38 5.65
N GLY A 169 -11.26 10.28 6.16
CA GLY A 169 -11.95 9.29 6.99
C GLY A 169 -12.95 8.41 6.22
N LYS A 170 -13.02 8.52 4.89
CA LYS A 170 -13.93 7.72 4.03
C LYS A 170 -13.35 6.35 3.68
N VAL A 171 -12.84 5.63 4.68
CA VAL A 171 -12.12 4.36 4.50
C VAL A 171 -13.01 3.15 4.25
N ARG A 172 -14.35 3.30 4.32
CA ARG A 172 -15.29 2.18 4.18
C ARG A 172 -15.19 1.49 2.80
N ILE A 173 -15.03 2.28 1.73
CA ILE A 173 -14.88 1.74 0.36
C ILE A 173 -13.60 0.91 0.28
N GLN A 174 -12.51 1.44 0.80
CA GLN A 174 -11.22 0.74 0.87
C GLN A 174 -11.32 -0.55 1.69
N MET A 175 -11.98 -0.50 2.85
CA MET A 175 -12.21 -1.68 3.69
C MET A 175 -12.95 -2.78 2.93
N LEU A 176 -14.05 -2.44 2.24
CA LEU A 176 -14.82 -3.42 1.46
C LEU A 176 -14.00 -3.99 0.30
N ALA A 177 -13.23 -3.15 -0.39
CA ALA A 177 -12.37 -3.60 -1.48
C ALA A 177 -11.30 -4.60 -0.99
N TYR A 178 -10.59 -4.32 0.10
CA TYR A 178 -9.60 -5.24 0.65
C TYR A 178 -10.23 -6.50 1.23
N LEU A 179 -11.35 -6.36 1.93
CA LEU A 179 -12.07 -7.51 2.48
C LEU A 179 -12.52 -8.46 1.37
N PHE A 180 -13.16 -7.93 0.33
CA PHE A 180 -13.57 -8.73 -0.83
C PHE A 180 -12.36 -9.38 -1.51
N SER A 181 -11.29 -8.60 -1.74
CA SER A 181 -10.07 -9.10 -2.37
C SER A 181 -9.42 -10.22 -1.55
N SER A 182 -9.47 -10.17 -0.21
CA SER A 182 -8.91 -11.21 0.63
C SER A 182 -9.65 -12.56 0.49
N PHE A 183 -10.96 -12.55 0.31
CA PHE A 183 -11.74 -13.79 0.05
C PHE A 183 -11.46 -14.39 -1.31
N VAL A 184 -11.25 -13.54 -2.32
CA VAL A 184 -11.02 -13.98 -3.72
C VAL A 184 -9.53 -14.26 -3.98
N ALA A 185 -8.62 -13.78 -3.12
CA ALA A 185 -7.18 -13.83 -3.35
C ALA A 185 -6.66 -15.23 -3.68
N LEU A 186 -7.02 -16.22 -2.85
CA LEU A 186 -6.49 -17.56 -3.01
C LEU A 186 -6.91 -18.21 -4.34
N PRO A 187 -8.22 -18.31 -4.70
CA PRO A 187 -8.60 -18.86 -5.99
C PRO A 187 -8.10 -18.02 -7.16
N ALA A 188 -8.09 -16.70 -7.05
CA ALA A 188 -7.61 -15.83 -8.10
C ALA A 188 -6.12 -16.01 -8.39
N MET A 189 -5.28 -16.14 -7.35
CA MET A 189 -3.85 -16.40 -7.51
C MET A 189 -3.59 -17.76 -8.18
N TYR A 190 -4.32 -18.82 -7.81
CA TYR A 190 -4.19 -20.13 -8.47
C TYR A 190 -4.61 -20.10 -9.94
N VAL A 191 -5.73 -19.44 -10.27
CA VAL A 191 -6.18 -19.25 -11.66
C VAL A 191 -5.16 -18.41 -12.44
N SER A 192 -4.67 -17.31 -11.85
CA SER A 192 -3.67 -16.46 -12.48
C SER A 192 -2.36 -17.19 -12.73
N TYR A 193 -1.95 -18.07 -11.81
CA TYR A 193 -0.77 -18.92 -12.01
C TYR A 193 -0.96 -19.88 -13.19
N TYR A 194 -2.13 -20.47 -13.33
CA TYR A 194 -2.42 -21.39 -14.45
C TYR A 194 -2.28 -20.70 -15.83
N TRP A 195 -2.67 -19.42 -15.94
CA TRP A 195 -2.62 -18.67 -17.19
C TRP A 195 -1.29 -17.95 -17.46
N PHE A 196 -0.67 -17.43 -16.42
CA PHE A 196 0.46 -16.51 -16.53
C PHE A 196 1.69 -16.94 -15.69
N GLY A 197 1.67 -18.12 -15.13
CA GLY A 197 2.78 -18.57 -14.28
C GLY A 197 2.95 -17.73 -13.00
N LEU A 198 4.19 -17.57 -12.57
CA LEU A 198 4.56 -16.86 -11.36
C LEU A 198 4.16 -15.37 -11.40
N GLU A 199 4.25 -14.76 -12.57
CA GLU A 199 3.87 -13.37 -12.83
C GLU A 199 2.39 -13.13 -12.55
N GLY A 200 1.53 -14.10 -12.86
CA GLY A 200 0.10 -14.03 -12.60
C GLY A 200 -0.24 -13.85 -11.13
N ILE A 201 0.47 -14.55 -10.24
CA ILE A 201 0.28 -14.42 -8.78
C ILE A 201 0.58 -12.98 -8.33
N VAL A 202 1.64 -12.37 -8.88
CA VAL A 202 2.08 -11.01 -8.53
C VAL A 202 1.15 -9.94 -9.12
N LEU A 203 0.57 -10.19 -10.29
CA LEU A 203 -0.34 -9.25 -10.94
C LEU A 203 -1.71 -9.14 -10.23
N PHE A 204 -2.13 -10.15 -9.50
CA PHE A 204 -3.40 -10.10 -8.77
C PHE A 204 -3.46 -8.93 -7.76
N PRO A 205 -2.50 -8.75 -6.83
CA PRO A 205 -2.49 -7.57 -5.95
C PRO A 205 -2.39 -6.24 -6.71
N SER A 206 -1.77 -6.24 -7.90
CA SER A 206 -1.74 -5.04 -8.75
C SER A 206 -3.14 -4.61 -9.18
N ILE A 207 -3.99 -5.57 -9.56
CA ILE A 207 -5.40 -5.31 -9.90
C ILE A 207 -6.13 -4.71 -8.69
N VAL A 208 -5.91 -5.23 -7.49
CA VAL A 208 -6.52 -4.71 -6.26
C VAL A 208 -6.11 -3.24 -6.03
N CYS A 209 -4.84 -2.91 -6.21
CA CYS A 209 -4.35 -1.53 -6.07
C CYS A 209 -4.94 -0.60 -7.15
N PHE A 210 -5.05 -1.04 -8.39
CA PHE A 210 -5.69 -0.26 -9.46
C PHE A 210 -7.18 -0.05 -9.21
N LEU A 211 -7.89 -1.06 -8.73
CA LEU A 211 -9.31 -0.92 -8.36
C LEU A 211 -9.49 0.14 -7.27
N GLN A 212 -8.59 0.20 -6.29
CA GLN A 212 -8.62 1.25 -5.27
C GLN A 212 -8.36 2.64 -5.86
N ALA A 213 -7.46 2.75 -6.83
CA ALA A 213 -7.24 4.02 -7.53
C ALA A 213 -8.50 4.48 -8.28
N ILE A 214 -9.24 3.56 -8.89
CA ILE A 214 -10.51 3.86 -9.58
C ILE A 214 -11.60 4.23 -8.59
N LEU A 215 -11.80 3.42 -7.53
CA LEU A 215 -12.85 3.63 -6.53
C LEU A 215 -12.59 4.89 -5.68
N GLY A 216 -11.34 5.26 -5.47
CA GLY A 216 -10.97 6.47 -4.73
C GLY A 216 -11.14 7.77 -5.53
N ARG A 217 -11.35 7.70 -6.85
CA ARG A 217 -11.67 8.86 -7.70
C ARG A 217 -13.10 9.34 -7.56
N VAL A 218 -14.02 8.47 -7.16
CA VAL A 218 -15.45 8.73 -6.98
C VAL A 218 -15.68 9.36 -5.61
#